data_ee42eb865a2ac4fb4f74875a305fc662
#
_entry.id   ee42eb865a2ac4fb4f74875a305fc662
#
_cell.length_a   1.000
_cell.length_b   1.000
_cell.length_c   1.000
_cell.angle_alpha   90.00
_cell.angle_beta   90.00
_cell.angle_gamma   90.00
#
_symmetry.space_group_name_H-M   'P 1'
#
loop_
_entity.id
_entity.type
_entity.pdbx_description
1 polymer ?
#
loop_
_entity_poly.entity_id
_entity_poly.type
_entity_poly.pdbx_seq_one_letter_code
_entity_poly.pdbx_strand_id
1 'polypeptide(L)'
;MKRAFGPNFLFLNAILRDQMSEETQMDTLAYSSRMLSWAPLGKFLFVIAILIVNIVTNSMMVPFVTLAIGLILMAYSTNFKIPFFVALALAEAVLILAIGSGMISITGDKADPAIWETHLLWFDIYMTHDSFNKAWLVMFRGVAGMAVMMSFATSTPIPHLSQALKQIHMPREVSELVVLIYRYGFLLLERMDSMWEAAHCRMGFNGFMNTMRTTASIAVGIFTSSSNLADKAQIALDCRNYQGFFPIYNAPPKLGIKWIVVTIVAVVLIYVFGMYTEDWIDMAYLFFGRSA
;
A
#
# COMPACT_ATOMS: atom_id res chain seq x y z
N MET A 1 29.47 15.80 -22.72
CA MET A 1 28.20 15.11 -22.97
C MET A 1 27.19 15.13 -21.81
N LYS A 2 27.52 15.66 -20.61
CA LYS A 2 26.63 15.70 -19.42
C LYS A 2 25.73 16.95 -19.28
N ARG A 3 25.70 17.88 -20.22
CA ARG A 3 24.98 19.17 -20.10
C ARG A 3 23.67 19.30 -20.90
N ALA A 4 23.18 18.23 -21.56
CA ALA A 4 21.97 18.31 -22.38
C ALA A 4 20.67 17.81 -21.69
N PHE A 5 20.76 17.29 -20.47
CA PHE A 5 19.61 16.77 -19.75
C PHE A 5 19.28 17.69 -18.56
N GLY A 6 18.10 18.30 -18.59
CA GLY A 6 17.60 19.06 -17.44
C GLY A 6 17.47 18.14 -16.21
N PRO A 7 17.73 18.66 -14.99
CA PRO A 7 17.69 17.88 -13.75
C PRO A 7 16.37 17.15 -13.53
N ASN A 8 15.26 17.67 -14.03
CA ASN A 8 13.92 17.09 -13.91
C ASN A 8 13.74 15.78 -14.70
N PHE A 9 14.56 15.58 -15.73
CA PHE A 9 14.45 14.38 -16.57
C PHE A 9 15.18 13.16 -15.97
N LEU A 10 16.37 13.40 -15.39
CA LEU A 10 17.08 12.36 -14.65
C LEU A 10 16.28 11.89 -13.43
N PHE A 11 15.55 12.82 -12.81
CA PHE A 11 14.70 12.54 -11.68
C PHE A 11 13.47 11.68 -12.05
N LEU A 12 12.77 12.02 -13.15
CA LEU A 12 11.62 11.24 -13.62
C LEU A 12 12.01 9.83 -14.07
N ASN A 13 13.16 9.69 -14.74
CA ASN A 13 13.70 8.41 -15.16
C ASN A 13 14.14 7.54 -13.97
N ALA A 14 14.74 8.16 -12.96
CA ALA A 14 15.11 7.48 -11.74
C ALA A 14 13.87 6.97 -10.99
N ILE A 15 12.83 7.79 -10.86
CA ILE A 15 11.59 7.42 -10.19
C ILE A 15 10.88 6.27 -10.90
N LEU A 16 10.69 6.33 -12.22
CA LEU A 16 9.98 5.27 -12.96
C LEU A 16 10.74 3.95 -12.94
N ARG A 17 12.05 3.99 -13.09
CA ARG A 17 12.90 2.78 -13.02
C ARG A 17 12.97 2.22 -11.61
N ASP A 18 12.96 3.08 -10.62
CA ASP A 18 12.95 2.70 -9.21
C ASP A 18 11.62 2.04 -8.86
N GLN A 19 10.49 2.61 -9.26
CA GLN A 19 9.15 2.03 -9.04
C GLN A 19 8.99 0.64 -9.68
N MET A 20 9.47 0.43 -10.89
CA MET A 20 9.38 -0.89 -11.55
C MET A 20 10.28 -1.93 -10.91
N SER A 21 11.48 -1.53 -10.45
CA SER A 21 12.35 -2.41 -9.67
C SER A 21 11.75 -2.75 -8.31
N GLU A 22 11.03 -1.81 -7.70
CA GLU A 22 10.35 -1.99 -6.41
C GLU A 22 9.21 -3.01 -6.49
N GLU A 23 8.33 -2.94 -7.50
CA GLU A 23 7.25 -3.91 -7.68
C GLU A 23 7.78 -5.34 -7.84
N THR A 24 8.83 -5.51 -8.65
CA THR A 24 9.47 -6.81 -8.85
C THR A 24 10.15 -7.31 -7.57
N GLN A 25 10.75 -6.40 -6.78
CA GLN A 25 11.36 -6.74 -5.49
C GLN A 25 10.33 -7.09 -4.43
N MET A 26 9.19 -6.37 -4.35
CA MET A 26 8.09 -6.70 -3.44
C MET A 26 7.59 -8.13 -3.66
N ASP A 27 7.42 -8.50 -4.92
CA ASP A 27 6.93 -9.84 -5.28
C ASP A 27 7.94 -10.92 -4.92
N THR A 28 9.23 -10.71 -5.21
CA THR A 28 10.29 -11.65 -4.81
C THR A 28 10.37 -11.83 -3.30
N LEU A 29 10.14 -10.76 -2.52
CA LEU A 29 10.06 -10.81 -1.06
C LEU A 29 8.87 -11.63 -0.59
N ALA A 30 7.69 -11.42 -1.18
CA ALA A 30 6.49 -12.16 -0.83
C ALA A 30 6.66 -13.66 -1.05
N TYR A 31 7.33 -14.07 -2.13
CA TYR A 31 7.66 -15.49 -2.38
C TYR A 31 8.74 -16.05 -1.47
N SER A 32 9.66 -15.22 -0.98
CA SER A 32 10.72 -15.64 -0.04
C SER A 32 10.32 -15.57 1.44
N SER A 33 9.10 -15.08 1.73
CA SER A 33 8.65 -14.85 3.10
C SER A 33 8.43 -16.16 3.88
N ARG A 34 8.78 -16.14 5.17
CA ARG A 34 8.48 -17.27 6.10
C ARG A 34 6.97 -17.49 6.27
N MET A 35 6.18 -16.48 6.03
CA MET A 35 4.72 -16.54 6.18
C MET A 35 4.01 -17.12 4.95
N LEU A 36 4.75 -17.56 3.90
CA LEU A 36 4.15 -18.14 2.69
C LEU A 36 3.32 -19.40 2.99
N SER A 37 3.72 -20.17 4.01
CA SER A 37 3.01 -21.37 4.48
C SER A 37 1.70 -21.09 5.21
N TRP A 38 1.41 -19.83 5.54
CA TRP A 38 0.19 -19.44 6.25
C TRP A 38 -0.95 -19.22 5.25
N ALA A 39 -2.19 -19.52 5.68
CA ALA A 39 -3.36 -19.34 4.82
C ALA A 39 -3.52 -17.87 4.37
N PRO A 40 -3.47 -17.58 3.06
CA PRO A 40 -3.53 -16.19 2.57
C PRO A 40 -4.83 -15.49 2.95
N LEU A 41 -5.94 -16.24 2.95
CA LEU A 41 -7.25 -15.74 3.36
C LEU A 41 -7.27 -15.38 4.86
N GLY A 42 -6.60 -16.18 5.70
CA GLY A 42 -6.49 -15.89 7.12
C GLY A 42 -5.73 -14.60 7.40
N LYS A 43 -4.61 -14.37 6.70
CA LYS A 43 -3.85 -13.11 6.78
C LYS A 43 -4.68 -11.92 6.31
N PHE A 44 -5.41 -12.06 5.21
CA PHE A 44 -6.26 -11.01 4.66
C PHE A 44 -7.37 -10.61 5.65
N LEU A 45 -8.09 -11.59 6.21
CA LEU A 45 -9.11 -11.34 7.23
C LEU A 45 -8.53 -10.69 8.49
N PHE A 46 -7.35 -11.14 8.93
CA PHE A 46 -6.65 -10.58 10.08
C PHE A 46 -6.29 -9.11 9.87
N VAL A 47 -5.73 -8.78 8.72
CA VAL A 47 -5.36 -7.39 8.38
C VAL A 47 -6.58 -6.49 8.31
N ILE A 48 -7.65 -6.91 7.62
CA ILE A 48 -8.90 -6.14 7.55
C ILE A 48 -9.50 -5.93 8.94
N ALA A 49 -9.54 -6.97 9.75
CA ALA A 49 -10.11 -6.89 11.09
C ALA A 49 -9.33 -5.90 12.00
N ILE A 50 -8.00 -5.94 11.95
CA ILE A 50 -7.16 -4.97 12.68
C ILE A 50 -7.38 -3.54 12.17
N LEU A 51 -7.48 -3.34 10.84
CA LEU A 51 -7.73 -2.02 10.27
C LEU A 51 -9.09 -1.46 10.72
N ILE A 52 -10.13 -2.30 10.75
CA ILE A 52 -11.45 -1.89 11.23
C ILE A 52 -11.38 -1.47 12.69
N VAL A 53 -10.73 -2.24 13.56
CA VAL A 53 -10.57 -1.89 14.98
C VAL A 53 -9.78 -0.59 15.15
N ASN A 54 -8.70 -0.41 14.38
CA ASN A 54 -7.89 0.80 14.39
C ASN A 54 -8.71 2.06 14.01
N ILE A 55 -9.71 1.93 13.15
CA ILE A 55 -10.59 3.04 12.74
C ILE A 55 -11.68 3.29 13.80
N VAL A 56 -12.29 2.24 14.33
CA VAL A 56 -13.45 2.33 15.24
C VAL A 56 -13.07 2.85 16.62
N THR A 57 -11.89 2.49 17.13
CA THR A 57 -11.47 2.83 18.50
C THR A 57 -10.89 4.24 18.57
N ASN A 58 -11.38 5.09 19.48
CA ASN A 58 -10.91 6.48 19.64
C ASN A 58 -9.69 6.64 20.58
N SER A 59 -9.13 5.56 21.07
CA SER A 59 -7.95 5.59 21.94
C SER A 59 -6.66 5.86 21.15
N MET A 60 -5.80 6.74 21.68
CA MET A 60 -4.45 7.01 21.14
C MET A 60 -3.51 5.80 21.23
N MET A 61 -3.75 4.88 22.17
CA MET A 61 -2.90 3.70 22.39
C MET A 61 -3.09 2.63 21.31
N VAL A 62 -4.28 2.50 20.73
CA VAL A 62 -4.58 1.46 19.74
C VAL A 62 -3.72 1.58 18.47
N PRO A 63 -3.54 2.77 17.86
CA PRO A 63 -2.63 2.93 16.74
C PRO A 63 -1.17 2.52 17.05
N PHE A 64 -0.67 2.78 18.28
CA PHE A 64 0.68 2.35 18.65
C PHE A 64 0.80 0.82 18.72
N VAL A 65 -0.19 0.15 19.29
CA VAL A 65 -0.23 -1.32 19.36
C VAL A 65 -0.35 -1.92 17.95
N THR A 66 -1.23 -1.37 17.11
CA THR A 66 -1.40 -1.86 15.73
C THR A 66 -0.16 -1.60 14.87
N LEU A 67 0.53 -0.47 15.07
CA LEU A 67 1.81 -0.18 14.44
C LEU A 67 2.88 -1.19 14.87
N ALA A 68 3.00 -1.46 16.16
CA ALA A 68 3.93 -2.46 16.69
C ALA A 68 3.67 -3.86 16.09
N ILE A 69 2.40 -4.27 16.01
CA ILE A 69 2.00 -5.54 15.39
C ILE A 69 2.40 -5.55 13.90
N GLY A 70 2.10 -4.48 13.16
CA GLY A 70 2.46 -4.35 11.75
C GLY A 70 3.97 -4.47 11.52
N LEU A 71 4.78 -3.77 12.30
CA LEU A 71 6.24 -3.80 12.21
C LEU A 71 6.82 -5.18 12.59
N ILE A 72 6.31 -5.82 13.64
CA ILE A 72 6.74 -7.16 14.05
C ILE A 72 6.41 -8.18 12.96
N LEU A 73 5.20 -8.17 12.41
CA LEU A 73 4.80 -9.05 11.33
C LEU A 73 5.64 -8.82 10.07
N MET A 74 5.92 -7.58 9.72
CA MET A 74 6.77 -7.21 8.59
C MET A 74 8.21 -7.70 8.81
N ALA A 75 8.80 -7.47 9.97
CA ALA A 75 10.14 -7.93 10.30
C ALA A 75 10.23 -9.47 10.26
N TYR A 76 9.21 -10.17 10.76
CA TYR A 76 9.15 -11.63 10.70
C TYR A 76 8.99 -12.13 9.25
N SER A 77 8.16 -11.48 8.42
CA SER A 77 7.95 -11.80 7.00
C SER A 77 9.25 -11.69 6.20
N THR A 78 10.01 -10.60 6.41
CA THR A 78 11.23 -10.27 5.66
C THR A 78 12.52 -10.86 6.27
N ASN A 79 12.42 -11.76 7.25
CA ASN A 79 13.59 -12.32 7.97
C ASN A 79 14.49 -11.25 8.61
N PHE A 80 13.91 -10.16 9.13
CA PHE A 80 14.62 -9.00 9.68
C PHE A 80 15.50 -8.24 8.66
N LYS A 81 15.36 -8.56 7.36
CA LYS A 81 15.99 -7.81 6.28
C LYS A 81 14.94 -6.92 5.63
N ILE A 82 14.61 -5.81 6.29
CA ILE A 82 13.65 -4.84 5.73
C ILE A 82 14.33 -4.17 4.53
N PRO A 83 13.80 -4.29 3.32
CA PRO A 83 14.38 -3.63 2.16
C PRO A 83 14.29 -2.11 2.31
N PHE A 84 15.29 -1.41 1.82
CA PHE A 84 15.39 0.04 1.93
C PHE A 84 14.15 0.76 1.37
N PHE A 85 13.60 0.29 0.23
CA PHE A 85 12.42 0.89 -0.39
C PHE A 85 11.15 0.78 0.47
N VAL A 86 10.99 -0.32 1.25
CA VAL A 86 9.86 -0.47 2.17
C VAL A 86 9.98 0.51 3.34
N ALA A 87 11.19 0.69 3.86
CA ALA A 87 11.46 1.70 4.89
C ALA A 87 11.23 3.13 4.36
N LEU A 88 11.62 3.39 3.11
CA LEU A 88 11.39 4.67 2.44
C LEU A 88 9.90 4.94 2.25
N ALA A 89 9.13 3.98 1.74
CA ALA A 89 7.67 4.09 1.56
C ALA A 89 6.94 4.38 2.89
N LEU A 90 7.38 3.75 3.99
CA LEU A 90 6.85 4.06 5.32
C LEU A 90 7.22 5.48 5.76
N ALA A 91 8.43 5.93 5.49
CA ALA A 91 8.88 7.29 5.82
C ALA A 91 8.10 8.35 5.02
N GLU A 92 7.86 8.13 3.72
CA GLU A 92 7.03 9.00 2.88
C GLU A 92 5.58 9.05 3.38
N ALA A 93 5.01 7.91 3.77
CA ALA A 93 3.67 7.84 4.34
C ALA A 93 3.57 8.66 5.64
N VAL A 94 4.55 8.55 6.54
CA VAL A 94 4.61 9.36 7.77
C VAL A 94 4.63 10.85 7.43
N LEU A 95 5.43 11.27 6.45
CA LEU A 95 5.56 12.66 6.05
C LEU A 95 4.25 13.22 5.46
N ILE A 96 3.60 12.48 4.54
CA ILE A 96 2.32 12.87 3.93
C ILE A 96 1.23 12.98 5.00
N LEU A 97 1.15 12.00 5.90
CA LEU A 97 0.16 11.98 6.97
C LEU A 97 0.41 13.06 8.01
N ALA A 98 1.67 13.40 8.31
CA ALA A 98 2.01 14.52 9.19
C ALA A 98 1.56 15.86 8.61
N ILE A 99 1.72 16.09 7.32
CA ILE A 99 1.24 17.31 6.64
C ILE A 99 -0.31 17.35 6.68
N GLY A 100 -0.97 16.23 6.35
CA GLY A 100 -2.43 16.12 6.34
C GLY A 100 -3.04 16.33 7.73
N SER A 101 -2.43 15.78 8.77
CA SER A 101 -2.88 15.96 10.15
C SER A 101 -2.67 17.41 10.63
N GLY A 102 -1.60 18.08 10.18
CA GLY A 102 -1.39 19.50 10.44
C GLY A 102 -2.54 20.37 9.92
N MET A 103 -3.08 20.07 8.74
CA MET A 103 -4.26 20.76 8.22
C MET A 103 -5.51 20.54 9.07
N ILE A 104 -5.71 19.32 9.59
CA ILE A 104 -6.85 19.01 10.47
C ILE A 104 -6.72 19.77 11.81
N SER A 105 -5.52 19.88 12.36
CA SER A 105 -5.30 20.61 13.61
C SER A 105 -5.61 22.10 13.51
N ILE A 106 -5.45 22.69 12.33
CA ILE A 106 -5.69 24.12 12.06
C ILE A 106 -7.20 24.42 11.87
N THR A 107 -8.02 23.41 11.59
CA THR A 107 -9.47 23.57 11.37
C THR A 107 -10.24 23.27 12.66
N GLY A 108 -10.05 24.09 13.69
CA GLY A 108 -10.77 23.99 14.95
C GLY A 108 -12.18 24.58 14.91
N ASP A 109 -13.06 24.18 15.86
CA ASP A 109 -14.39 24.75 16.01
C ASP A 109 -14.35 25.96 16.99
N LYS A 110 -15.14 27.00 16.71
CA LYS A 110 -15.19 28.24 17.54
C LYS A 110 -15.76 28.02 18.96
N ALA A 111 -16.37 26.85 19.21
CA ALA A 111 -17.04 26.55 20.48
C ALA A 111 -16.06 26.19 21.60
N ASP A 112 -14.84 25.76 21.30
CA ASP A 112 -13.87 25.31 22.29
C ASP A 112 -12.77 26.37 22.55
N PRO A 113 -12.13 26.39 23.76
CA PRO A 113 -11.05 27.31 24.04
C PRO A 113 -9.86 27.10 23.07
N ALA A 114 -9.59 28.10 22.26
CA ALA A 114 -8.53 28.06 21.28
C ALA A 114 -7.15 28.15 21.96
N ILE A 115 -6.23 27.25 21.59
CA ILE A 115 -4.83 27.31 22.01
C ILE A 115 -4.13 28.45 21.27
N TRP A 116 -4.50 28.68 20.02
CA TRP A 116 -3.91 29.67 19.15
C TRP A 116 -4.92 30.17 18.14
N GLU A 117 -5.03 31.51 18.01
CA GLU A 117 -5.91 32.17 17.04
C GLU A 117 -5.07 33.04 16.12
N THR A 118 -5.28 32.90 14.82
CA THR A 118 -4.65 33.77 13.82
C THR A 118 -5.66 34.15 12.77
N HIS A 119 -5.80 35.44 12.54
CA HIS A 119 -6.59 35.98 11.45
C HIS A 119 -5.72 36.14 10.20
N LEU A 120 -5.96 35.31 9.19
CA LEU A 120 -5.28 35.40 7.91
C LEU A 120 -6.24 35.98 6.85
N LEU A 121 -6.16 37.30 6.63
CA LEU A 121 -6.91 38.07 5.63
C LEU A 121 -8.46 37.81 5.63
N TRP A 122 -8.92 36.66 5.24
CA TRP A 122 -10.34 36.32 5.06
C TRP A 122 -10.73 35.03 5.78
N PHE A 123 -9.80 34.33 6.39
CA PHE A 123 -10.01 33.08 7.11
C PHE A 123 -9.51 33.19 8.54
N ASP A 124 -10.38 32.86 9.48
CA ASP A 124 -10.03 32.72 10.89
C ASP A 124 -9.54 31.27 11.11
N ILE A 125 -8.31 31.11 11.53
CA ILE A 125 -7.69 29.82 11.80
C ILE A 125 -7.68 29.61 13.30
N TYR A 126 -8.39 28.57 13.77
CA TYR A 126 -8.49 28.20 15.17
C TYR A 126 -7.79 26.84 15.38
N MET A 127 -6.98 26.74 16.41
CA MET A 127 -6.39 25.50 16.86
C MET A 127 -6.90 25.19 18.26
N THR A 128 -7.69 24.14 18.38
CA THR A 128 -8.30 23.71 19.62
C THR A 128 -7.59 22.47 20.17
N HIS A 129 -7.66 22.20 21.48
CA HIS A 129 -7.12 20.97 22.08
C HIS A 129 -7.66 19.70 21.40
N ASP A 130 -8.95 19.68 21.15
CA ASP A 130 -9.63 18.55 20.49
C ASP A 130 -9.17 18.36 19.04
N SER A 131 -8.99 19.45 18.29
CA SER A 131 -8.52 19.38 16.90
C SER A 131 -7.08 18.86 16.83
N PHE A 132 -6.24 19.29 17.76
CA PHE A 132 -4.86 18.80 17.86
C PHE A 132 -4.80 17.30 18.19
N ASN A 133 -5.59 16.84 19.17
CA ASN A 133 -5.66 15.42 19.51
C ASN A 133 -6.20 14.57 18.36
N LYS A 134 -7.25 15.03 17.68
CA LYS A 134 -7.80 14.35 16.49
C LYS A 134 -6.76 14.26 15.36
N ALA A 135 -6.00 15.31 15.15
CA ALA A 135 -4.94 15.33 14.13
C ALA A 135 -3.86 14.27 14.40
N TRP A 136 -3.38 14.18 15.64
CA TRP A 136 -2.42 13.17 16.06
C TRP A 136 -2.98 11.76 15.95
N LEU A 137 -4.22 11.56 16.38
CA LEU A 137 -4.91 10.28 16.26
C LEU A 137 -5.00 9.81 14.80
N VAL A 138 -5.42 10.70 13.89
CA VAL A 138 -5.52 10.38 12.45
C VAL A 138 -4.16 10.06 11.87
N MET A 139 -3.12 10.82 12.23
CA MET A 139 -1.74 10.56 11.77
C MET A 139 -1.28 9.15 12.21
N PHE A 140 -1.38 8.82 13.49
CA PHE A 140 -0.95 7.51 13.98
C PHE A 140 -1.79 6.36 13.43
N ARG A 141 -3.09 6.54 13.23
CA ARG A 141 -3.97 5.56 12.58
C ARG A 141 -3.52 5.27 11.15
N GLY A 142 -3.19 6.32 10.40
CA GLY A 142 -2.72 6.17 9.03
C GLY A 142 -1.39 5.43 8.95
N VAL A 143 -0.41 5.83 9.77
CA VAL A 143 0.90 5.17 9.83
C VAL A 143 0.78 3.70 10.25
N ALA A 144 -0.03 3.42 11.27
CA ALA A 144 -0.28 2.06 11.73
C ALA A 144 -0.97 1.20 10.65
N GLY A 145 -1.99 1.77 9.98
CA GLY A 145 -2.66 1.11 8.86
C GLY A 145 -1.71 0.79 7.72
N MET A 146 -0.83 1.73 7.35
CA MET A 146 0.20 1.52 6.33
C MET A 146 1.17 0.41 6.71
N ALA A 147 1.66 0.37 7.95
CA ALA A 147 2.56 -0.68 8.43
C ALA A 147 1.92 -2.07 8.36
N VAL A 148 0.64 -2.20 8.75
CA VAL A 148 -0.11 -3.46 8.67
C VAL A 148 -0.34 -3.88 7.22
N MET A 149 -0.73 -2.97 6.33
CA MET A 149 -0.89 -3.27 4.89
C MET A 149 0.43 -3.67 4.24
N MET A 150 1.53 -3.00 4.59
CA MET A 150 2.86 -3.32 4.07
C MET A 150 3.32 -4.71 4.53
N SER A 151 3.03 -5.10 5.78
CA SER A 151 3.29 -6.44 6.27
C SER A 151 2.53 -7.52 5.48
N PHE A 152 1.32 -7.22 5.07
CA PHE A 152 0.51 -8.10 4.22
C PHE A 152 1.08 -8.21 2.79
N ALA A 153 1.41 -7.08 2.18
CA ALA A 153 1.98 -7.03 0.83
C ALA A 153 3.29 -7.81 0.72
N THR A 154 4.18 -7.67 1.72
CA THR A 154 5.46 -8.40 1.78
C THR A 154 5.34 -9.88 2.12
N SER A 155 4.17 -10.34 2.60
CA SER A 155 3.96 -11.72 3.04
C SER A 155 3.08 -12.57 2.11
N THR A 156 2.36 -11.96 1.16
CA THR A 156 1.33 -12.66 0.41
C THR A 156 1.38 -12.32 -1.08
N PRO A 157 1.88 -13.23 -1.93
CA PRO A 157 1.86 -13.03 -3.39
C PRO A 157 0.42 -12.93 -3.93
N ILE A 158 0.19 -12.06 -4.91
CA ILE A 158 -1.12 -11.84 -5.53
C ILE A 158 -1.76 -13.12 -6.07
N PRO A 159 -1.03 -14.04 -6.75
CA PRO A 159 -1.63 -15.28 -7.24
C PRO A 159 -2.15 -16.19 -6.12
N HIS A 160 -1.48 -16.23 -4.97
CA HIS A 160 -1.93 -17.01 -3.82
C HIS A 160 -3.20 -16.39 -3.20
N LEU A 161 -3.27 -15.05 -3.13
CA LEU A 161 -4.45 -14.35 -2.65
C LEU A 161 -5.65 -14.59 -3.56
N SER A 162 -5.49 -14.50 -4.89
CA SER A 162 -6.57 -14.73 -5.85
C SER A 162 -7.14 -16.14 -5.76
N GLN A 163 -6.27 -17.13 -5.55
CA GLN A 163 -6.71 -18.52 -5.33
C GLN A 163 -7.42 -18.73 -3.99
N ALA A 164 -6.98 -18.01 -2.95
CA ALA A 164 -7.61 -18.06 -1.64
C ALA A 164 -9.02 -17.43 -1.66
N LEU A 165 -9.24 -16.38 -2.45
CA LEU A 165 -10.55 -15.75 -2.63
C LEU A 165 -11.59 -16.67 -3.26
N LYS A 166 -11.21 -17.75 -3.97
CA LYS A 166 -12.13 -18.81 -4.38
C LYS A 166 -12.86 -19.47 -3.21
N GLN A 167 -12.28 -19.43 -2.01
CA GLN A 167 -12.93 -19.98 -0.81
C GLN A 167 -14.10 -19.12 -0.30
N ILE A 168 -14.17 -17.84 -0.74
CA ILE A 168 -15.27 -16.90 -0.42
C ILE A 168 -16.29 -16.83 -1.57
N HIS A 169 -16.45 -17.92 -2.34
CA HIS A 169 -17.39 -18.01 -3.46
C HIS A 169 -17.10 -17.04 -4.62
N MET A 170 -15.86 -16.56 -4.77
CA MET A 170 -15.47 -15.79 -5.95
C MET A 170 -15.58 -16.68 -7.20
N PRO A 171 -16.20 -16.21 -8.31
CA PRO A 171 -16.25 -16.94 -9.56
C PRO A 171 -14.86 -17.38 -10.02
N ARG A 172 -14.75 -18.58 -10.56
CA ARG A 172 -13.46 -19.16 -10.98
C ARG A 172 -12.81 -18.31 -12.06
N GLU A 173 -13.61 -17.78 -12.98
CA GLU A 173 -13.21 -16.94 -14.10
C GLU A 173 -12.46 -15.70 -13.63
N VAL A 174 -12.95 -15.04 -12.57
CA VAL A 174 -12.31 -13.84 -11.99
C VAL A 174 -10.95 -14.18 -11.41
N SER A 175 -10.85 -15.27 -10.66
CA SER A 175 -9.58 -15.67 -10.07
C SER A 175 -8.53 -16.06 -11.14
N GLU A 176 -8.96 -16.70 -12.22
CA GLU A 176 -8.09 -17.04 -13.36
C GLU A 176 -7.66 -15.79 -14.12
N LEU A 177 -8.59 -14.84 -14.30
CA LEU A 177 -8.29 -13.55 -14.90
C LEU A 177 -7.22 -12.78 -14.10
N VAL A 178 -7.33 -12.75 -12.77
CA VAL A 178 -6.32 -12.10 -11.91
C VAL A 178 -4.94 -12.72 -12.09
N VAL A 179 -4.85 -14.05 -12.16
CA VAL A 179 -3.56 -14.74 -12.40
C VAL A 179 -3.00 -14.42 -13.79
N LEU A 180 -3.86 -14.34 -14.81
CA LEU A 180 -3.45 -13.94 -16.16
C LEU A 180 -2.98 -12.49 -16.21
N ILE A 181 -3.74 -11.57 -15.62
CA ILE A 181 -3.37 -10.14 -15.53
C ILE A 181 -2.00 -10.00 -14.86
N TYR A 182 -1.80 -10.69 -13.74
CA TYR A 182 -0.53 -10.67 -13.03
C TYR A 182 0.64 -11.18 -13.91
N ARG A 183 0.48 -12.32 -14.56
CA ARG A 183 1.51 -12.90 -15.44
C ARG A 183 1.83 -12.00 -16.63
N TYR A 184 0.81 -11.52 -17.33
CA TYR A 184 1.00 -10.66 -18.51
C TYR A 184 1.43 -9.26 -18.12
N GLY A 185 1.10 -8.79 -16.92
CA GLY A 185 1.58 -7.52 -16.38
C GLY A 185 3.11 -7.44 -16.37
N PHE A 186 3.81 -8.45 -15.86
CA PHE A 186 5.27 -8.50 -15.89
C PHE A 186 5.86 -8.53 -17.32
N LEU A 187 5.22 -9.27 -18.22
CA LEU A 187 5.65 -9.28 -19.62
C LEU A 187 5.49 -7.91 -20.30
N LEU A 188 4.43 -7.17 -19.94
CA LEU A 188 4.21 -5.82 -20.46
C LEU A 188 5.17 -4.81 -19.84
N LEU A 189 5.51 -4.96 -18.55
CA LEU A 189 6.54 -4.13 -17.90
C LEU A 189 7.91 -4.31 -18.58
N GLU A 190 8.32 -5.53 -18.83
CA GLU A 190 9.57 -5.82 -19.57
C GLU A 190 9.57 -5.19 -20.97
N ARG A 191 8.41 -5.25 -21.66
CA ARG A 191 8.24 -4.57 -22.95
C ARG A 191 8.31 -3.05 -22.84
N MET A 192 7.71 -2.50 -21.80
CA MET A 192 7.76 -1.06 -21.52
C MET A 192 9.20 -0.60 -21.30
N ASP A 193 9.98 -1.33 -20.50
CA ASP A 193 11.38 -1.05 -20.25
C ASP A 193 12.18 -1.03 -21.55
N SER A 194 12.01 -2.03 -22.37
CA SER A 194 12.70 -2.12 -23.68
C SER A 194 12.34 -0.94 -24.58
N MET A 195 11.06 -0.54 -24.65
CA MET A 195 10.63 0.63 -25.43
C MET A 195 11.18 1.92 -24.86
N TRP A 196 11.23 2.03 -23.54
CA TRP A 196 11.77 3.20 -22.84
C TRP A 196 13.27 3.37 -23.09
N GLU A 197 14.05 2.30 -22.95
CA GLU A 197 15.48 2.32 -23.26
C GLU A 197 15.76 2.67 -24.72
N ALA A 198 15.00 2.10 -25.65
CA ALA A 198 15.10 2.43 -27.06
C ALA A 198 14.78 3.91 -27.35
N ALA A 199 13.77 4.46 -26.72
CA ALA A 199 13.42 5.88 -26.84
C ALA A 199 14.49 6.78 -26.21
N HIS A 200 15.09 6.35 -25.12
CA HIS A 200 16.18 7.06 -24.47
C HIS A 200 17.43 7.14 -25.37
N CYS A 201 17.81 6.03 -26.00
CA CYS A 201 18.93 5.99 -26.96
C CYS A 201 18.70 6.92 -28.16
N ARG A 202 17.44 7.15 -28.55
CA ARG A 202 17.06 8.03 -29.67
C ARG A 202 16.88 9.49 -29.25
N MET A 203 17.23 9.87 -28.00
CA MET A 203 17.04 11.23 -27.48
C MET A 203 15.57 11.69 -27.48
N GLY A 204 14.62 10.75 -27.40
CA GLY A 204 13.18 11.01 -27.46
C GLY A 204 12.64 11.87 -26.33
N PHE A 205 13.38 11.97 -25.23
CA PHE A 205 13.00 12.74 -24.06
C PHE A 205 13.68 14.12 -23.97
N ASN A 206 14.16 14.65 -25.06
CA ASN A 206 14.80 15.97 -25.08
C ASN A 206 13.75 17.09 -25.27
N GLY A 207 13.43 17.78 -24.17
CA GLY A 207 12.41 18.83 -24.11
C GLY A 207 10.99 18.33 -23.81
N PHE A 208 10.16 19.20 -23.21
CA PHE A 208 8.83 18.83 -22.70
C PHE A 208 7.92 18.23 -23.76
N MET A 209 7.81 18.85 -24.95
CA MET A 209 6.95 18.38 -26.03
C MET A 209 7.39 17.02 -26.59
N ASN A 210 8.70 16.81 -26.75
CA ASN A 210 9.24 15.51 -27.20
C ASN A 210 9.03 14.42 -26.17
N THR A 211 9.22 14.71 -24.88
CA THR A 211 8.93 13.78 -23.78
C THR A 211 7.47 13.36 -23.82
N MET A 212 6.53 14.30 -23.94
CA MET A 212 5.11 13.99 -23.98
C MET A 212 4.74 13.13 -25.20
N ARG A 213 5.27 13.45 -26.38
CA ARG A 213 5.06 12.66 -27.60
C ARG A 213 5.66 11.26 -27.49
N THR A 214 6.87 11.14 -26.93
CA THR A 214 7.53 9.85 -26.73
C THR A 214 6.78 8.98 -25.74
N THR A 215 6.35 9.53 -24.61
CA THR A 215 5.54 8.81 -23.63
C THR A 215 4.21 8.34 -24.21
N ALA A 216 3.53 9.19 -24.98
CA ALA A 216 2.30 8.80 -25.69
C ALA A 216 2.57 7.68 -26.70
N SER A 217 3.68 7.75 -27.45
CA SER A 217 4.07 6.69 -28.40
C SER A 217 4.36 5.37 -27.70
N ILE A 218 5.03 5.39 -26.54
CA ILE A 218 5.27 4.19 -25.72
C ILE A 218 3.94 3.60 -25.24
N ALA A 219 3.02 4.43 -24.73
CA ALA A 219 1.71 3.98 -24.28
C ALA A 219 0.90 3.28 -25.39
N VAL A 220 0.88 3.86 -26.61
CA VAL A 220 0.25 3.23 -27.78
C VAL A 220 0.97 1.94 -28.17
N GLY A 221 2.31 1.91 -28.10
CA GLY A 221 3.12 0.72 -28.36
C GLY A 221 2.82 -0.42 -27.38
N ILE A 222 2.69 -0.12 -26.09
CA ILE A 222 2.32 -1.10 -25.05
C ILE A 222 0.90 -1.62 -25.31
N PHE A 223 -0.06 -0.72 -25.61
CA PHE A 223 -1.44 -1.13 -25.90
C PHE A 223 -1.50 -2.07 -27.11
N THR A 224 -0.84 -1.73 -28.21
CA THR A 224 -0.77 -2.59 -29.40
C THR A 224 -0.08 -3.93 -29.11
N SER A 225 1.00 -3.90 -28.30
CA SER A 225 1.70 -5.12 -27.87
C SER A 225 0.83 -6.00 -27.00
N SER A 226 0.03 -5.42 -26.09
CA SER A 226 -0.88 -6.17 -25.22
C SER A 226 -2.02 -6.82 -26.01
N SER A 227 -2.60 -6.12 -27.00
CA SER A 227 -3.62 -6.68 -27.89
C SER A 227 -3.08 -7.87 -28.70
N ASN A 228 -1.91 -7.72 -29.31
CA ASN A 228 -1.26 -8.82 -30.05
C ASN A 228 -0.89 -10.00 -29.14
N LEU A 229 -0.54 -9.74 -27.87
CA LEU A 229 -0.24 -10.77 -26.90
C LEU A 229 -1.52 -11.53 -26.48
N ALA A 230 -2.64 -10.82 -26.32
CA ALA A 230 -3.93 -11.41 -26.02
C ALA A 230 -4.40 -12.34 -27.15
N ASP A 231 -4.29 -11.92 -28.42
CA ASP A 231 -4.65 -12.75 -29.58
C ASP A 231 -3.82 -14.04 -29.65
N LYS A 232 -2.50 -13.92 -29.44
CA LYS A 232 -1.59 -15.08 -29.39
C LYS A 232 -1.91 -15.99 -28.21
N ALA A 233 -2.25 -15.42 -27.05
CA ALA A 233 -2.63 -16.21 -25.88
C ALA A 233 -3.93 -16.97 -26.13
N GLN A 234 -4.92 -16.34 -26.77
CA GLN A 234 -6.17 -16.98 -27.14
C GLN A 234 -5.92 -18.20 -28.07
N ILE A 235 -5.19 -18.00 -29.16
CA ILE A 235 -4.85 -19.06 -30.08
C ILE A 235 -4.10 -20.21 -29.37
N ALA A 236 -3.17 -19.89 -28.49
CA ALA A 236 -2.41 -20.89 -27.74
C ALA A 236 -3.27 -21.68 -26.76
N LEU A 237 -4.29 -21.06 -26.18
CA LEU A 237 -5.28 -21.74 -25.30
C LEU A 237 -6.20 -22.65 -26.13
N ASP A 238 -6.67 -22.18 -27.28
CA ASP A 238 -7.52 -22.95 -28.18
C ASP A 238 -6.79 -24.22 -28.68
N CYS A 239 -5.50 -24.09 -29.04
CA CYS A 239 -4.65 -25.22 -29.42
C CYS A 239 -4.43 -26.25 -28.29
N ARG A 240 -4.55 -25.83 -27.03
CA ARG A 240 -4.42 -26.69 -25.84
C ARG A 240 -5.75 -27.23 -25.34
N ASN A 241 -6.83 -27.03 -26.09
CA ASN A 241 -8.19 -27.43 -25.73
C ASN A 241 -8.59 -26.87 -24.34
N TYR A 242 -8.35 -25.58 -24.12
CA TYR A 242 -8.71 -24.93 -22.87
C TYR A 242 -10.22 -24.89 -22.67
N GLN A 243 -10.69 -25.49 -21.58
CA GLN A 243 -12.12 -25.63 -21.25
C GLN A 243 -12.55 -24.71 -20.09
N GLY A 244 -11.92 -23.56 -19.94
CA GLY A 244 -12.30 -22.57 -18.93
C GLY A 244 -11.70 -22.79 -17.54
N PHE A 245 -10.64 -23.60 -17.39
CA PHE A 245 -9.91 -23.72 -16.13
C PHE A 245 -8.41 -23.97 -16.34
N PHE A 246 -7.60 -23.35 -15.47
CA PHE A 246 -6.17 -23.65 -15.38
C PHE A 246 -5.91 -24.64 -14.24
N PRO A 247 -5.09 -25.69 -14.47
CA PRO A 247 -4.70 -26.59 -13.39
C PRO A 247 -3.81 -25.83 -12.39
N ILE A 248 -4.16 -25.92 -11.10
CA ILE A 248 -3.42 -25.29 -10.02
C ILE A 248 -2.44 -26.31 -9.45
N TYR A 249 -1.16 -26.13 -9.67
CA TYR A 249 -0.12 -27.04 -9.18
C TYR A 249 0.21 -26.80 -7.69
N ASN A 250 0.20 -25.56 -7.23
CA ASN A 250 0.49 -25.19 -5.85
C ASN A 250 -0.70 -24.44 -5.25
N ALA A 251 -1.69 -25.19 -4.75
CA ALA A 251 -2.81 -24.58 -4.07
C ALA A 251 -2.36 -24.01 -2.70
N PRO A 252 -2.68 -22.75 -2.38
CA PRO A 252 -2.39 -22.22 -1.07
C PRO A 252 -3.14 -22.96 0.03
N PRO A 253 -2.62 -23.00 1.26
CA PRO A 253 -3.29 -23.65 2.37
C PRO A 253 -4.68 -23.07 2.60
N LYS A 254 -5.64 -23.97 2.89
CA LYS A 254 -7.02 -23.59 3.16
C LYS A 254 -7.15 -22.85 4.49
N LEU A 255 -8.15 -21.99 4.59
CA LEU A 255 -8.48 -21.31 5.85
C LEU A 255 -8.86 -22.33 6.92
N GLY A 256 -8.05 -22.45 7.95
CA GLY A 256 -8.33 -23.26 9.12
C GLY A 256 -9.11 -22.49 10.19
N ILE A 257 -9.96 -23.15 10.96
CA ILE A 257 -10.70 -22.55 12.08
C ILE A 257 -9.77 -21.85 13.06
N LYS A 258 -8.54 -22.34 13.24
CA LYS A 258 -7.51 -21.73 14.09
C LYS A 258 -7.23 -20.26 13.73
N TRP A 259 -7.22 -19.93 12.44
CA TRP A 259 -6.99 -18.56 11.97
C TRP A 259 -8.14 -17.62 12.31
N ILE A 260 -9.38 -18.10 12.19
CA ILE A 260 -10.57 -17.33 12.54
C ILE A 260 -10.56 -17.03 14.04
N VAL A 261 -10.25 -18.04 14.87
CA VAL A 261 -10.19 -17.89 16.34
C VAL A 261 -9.08 -16.89 16.72
N VAL A 262 -7.88 -17.02 16.15
CA VAL A 262 -6.77 -16.10 16.42
C VAL A 262 -7.14 -14.67 16.03
N THR A 263 -7.78 -14.47 14.89
CA THR A 263 -8.24 -13.14 14.44
C THR A 263 -9.25 -12.55 15.39
N ILE A 264 -10.27 -13.32 15.79
CA ILE A 264 -11.30 -12.84 16.73
C ILE A 264 -10.69 -12.51 18.08
N VAL A 265 -9.83 -13.34 18.63
CA VAL A 265 -9.16 -13.10 19.91
C VAL A 265 -8.28 -11.84 19.83
N ALA A 266 -7.50 -11.67 18.78
CA ALA A 266 -6.68 -10.47 18.60
C ALA A 266 -7.51 -9.20 18.50
N VAL A 267 -8.60 -9.23 17.73
CA VAL A 267 -9.54 -8.11 17.58
C VAL A 267 -10.18 -7.72 18.91
N VAL A 268 -10.68 -8.71 19.64
CA VAL A 268 -11.32 -8.49 20.96
C VAL A 268 -10.30 -7.92 21.94
N LEU A 269 -9.09 -8.46 22.00
CA LEU A 269 -8.04 -7.96 22.87
C LEU A 269 -7.67 -6.50 22.56
N ILE A 270 -7.49 -6.16 21.29
CA ILE A 270 -7.14 -4.78 20.90
C ILE A 270 -8.32 -3.83 21.18
N TYR A 271 -9.54 -4.27 20.92
CA TYR A 271 -10.74 -3.46 21.19
C TYR A 271 -10.95 -3.19 22.68
N VAL A 272 -10.86 -4.24 23.52
CA VAL A 272 -10.96 -4.11 24.97
C VAL A 272 -9.83 -3.25 25.52
N PHE A 273 -8.61 -3.45 25.05
CA PHE A 273 -7.47 -2.61 25.40
C PHE A 273 -7.72 -1.14 25.03
N GLY A 274 -8.30 -0.89 23.85
CA GLY A 274 -8.68 0.45 23.40
C GLY A 274 -9.70 1.12 24.30
N MET A 275 -10.75 0.40 24.70
CA MET A 275 -11.76 0.93 25.65
C MET A 275 -11.17 1.25 27.02
N TYR A 276 -10.18 0.46 27.48
CA TYR A 276 -9.54 0.69 28.78
C TYR A 276 -8.57 1.86 28.80
N THR A 277 -8.06 2.25 27.62
CA THR A 277 -7.02 3.29 27.47
C THR A 277 -7.52 4.54 26.78
N GLU A 278 -8.83 4.72 26.61
CA GLU A 278 -9.42 5.84 25.88
C GLU A 278 -9.00 7.20 26.46
N ASP A 279 -8.90 7.32 27.78
CA ASP A 279 -8.57 8.57 28.48
C ASP A 279 -7.10 8.68 28.96
N TRP A 280 -6.23 7.73 28.57
CA TRP A 280 -4.88 7.66 29.16
C TRP A 280 -3.90 8.67 28.58
N ILE A 281 -4.04 9.04 27.30
CA ILE A 281 -3.10 9.93 26.62
C ILE A 281 -3.85 11.05 25.93
N ASP A 282 -3.59 12.26 26.40
CA ASP A 282 -4.05 13.49 25.80
C ASP A 282 -2.81 14.26 25.27
N MET A 283 -2.58 14.21 23.95
CA MET A 283 -1.39 14.81 23.33
C MET A 283 -1.37 16.32 23.50
N ALA A 284 -2.53 16.97 23.51
CA ALA A 284 -2.60 18.41 23.72
C ALA A 284 -2.05 18.81 25.10
N TYR A 285 -2.39 18.04 26.15
CA TYR A 285 -1.85 18.28 27.50
C TYR A 285 -0.36 17.98 27.62
N LEU A 286 0.16 17.02 26.86
CA LEU A 286 1.59 16.71 26.82
C LEU A 286 2.43 17.83 26.21
N PHE A 287 1.92 18.47 25.15
CA PHE A 287 2.67 19.52 24.43
C PHE A 287 2.44 20.94 24.98
N PHE A 288 1.23 21.26 25.39
CA PHE A 288 0.85 22.62 25.81
C PHE A 288 0.66 22.79 27.31
N GLY A 289 0.74 21.70 28.08
CA GLY A 289 0.50 21.74 29.52
C GLY A 289 -0.99 21.94 29.85
N ARG A 290 -1.34 21.74 31.12
CA ARG A 290 -2.66 22.03 31.62
C ARG A 290 -2.78 23.56 31.71
N SER A 291 -3.42 24.19 30.72
CA SER A 291 -3.79 25.60 30.86
C SER A 291 -4.74 25.70 32.04
N ALA A 292 -4.29 26.38 33.09
CA ALA A 292 -5.04 26.62 34.32
C ALA A 292 -6.30 27.45 34.04
#